data_8a2f2494224ab58290abde7c88bc998a
#
_entry.id   8a2f2494224ab58290abde7c88bc998a
#
_cell.length_a   1.000
_cell.length_b   1.000
_cell.length_c   1.000
_cell.angle_alpha   90.00
_cell.angle_beta   90.00
_cell.angle_gamma   90.00
#
_symmetry.space_group_name_H-M   'P 1'
#
loop_
_entity.id
_entity.type
_entity.pdbx_description
1 polymer ?
#
loop_
_entity_poly.entity_id
_entity_poly.type
_entity_poly.pdbx_seq_one_letter_code
_entity_poly.pdbx_strand_id
1 'polypeptide(L)'
;YNKFAIELPEPGEYNVIAVVNYYQAKGAEYPELQVYPIEFVGQVTPPAEATAASLAEALEMGANGETGEIKFTGDVIVVYKNNRNIYVKDDTAWTLLYNKNDVEMPAYKNGDVITGFKAIYALNDNHPQFIPVADFAAATANAPVAPVSITTAGVAEENYHKYVSLEADFKANDDKKGTATDNAGTATIYAQWNNTYSDPIVALA
;
A
#
# COMPACT_ATOMS: atom_id res chain seq x y z
N TYR A 1 0.23 33.99 39.45
CA TYR A 1 0.43 33.25 38.22
C TYR A 1 0.01 34.14 37.07
N ASN A 2 0.98 34.70 36.34
CA ASN A 2 0.70 35.37 35.09
C ASN A 2 0.26 34.30 34.07
N LYS A 3 -1.04 34.20 33.85
CA LYS A 3 -1.56 33.45 32.73
C LYS A 3 -1.14 34.20 31.45
N PHE A 4 -0.29 33.58 30.64
CA PHE A 4 -0.11 34.06 29.29
C PHE A 4 -1.47 33.93 28.60
N ALA A 5 -2.12 35.06 28.37
CA ALA A 5 -3.38 35.09 27.64
C ALA A 5 -3.07 34.95 26.15
N ILE A 6 -2.86 33.73 25.73
CA ILE A 6 -2.84 33.41 24.30
C ILE A 6 -4.30 33.16 23.93
N GLU A 7 -4.79 33.90 22.96
CA GLU A 7 -6.08 33.65 22.35
C GLU A 7 -5.98 32.33 21.59
N LEU A 8 -6.78 31.33 21.97
CA LEU A 8 -6.78 30.05 21.28
C LEU A 8 -7.48 30.23 19.93
N PRO A 9 -6.86 29.85 18.82
CA PRO A 9 -7.49 29.89 17.53
C PRO A 9 -8.63 28.86 17.43
N GLU A 10 -9.43 28.97 16.36
CA GLU A 10 -10.40 27.93 16.02
C GLU A 10 -9.71 26.57 15.81
N PRO A 11 -10.42 25.46 16.05
CA PRO A 11 -9.84 24.14 15.83
C PRO A 11 -9.25 23.97 14.42
N GLY A 12 -8.05 23.46 14.33
CA GLY A 12 -7.32 23.30 13.07
C GLY A 12 -5.86 22.91 13.30
N GLU A 13 -5.12 22.78 12.21
CA GLU A 13 -3.67 22.55 12.25
C GLU A 13 -2.94 23.90 12.16
N TYR A 14 -1.95 24.08 13.01
CA TYR A 14 -1.18 25.33 13.10
C TYR A 14 0.30 25.02 13.27
N ASN A 15 1.15 25.87 12.70
CA ASN A 15 2.53 25.97 13.14
C ASN A 15 2.54 26.70 14.48
N VAL A 16 3.18 26.11 15.48
CA VAL A 16 3.21 26.65 16.83
C VAL A 16 4.64 26.99 17.22
N ILE A 17 4.88 28.23 17.59
CA ILE A 17 6.09 28.61 18.30
C ILE A 17 5.81 28.36 19.78
N ALA A 18 6.64 27.53 20.42
CA ALA A 18 6.39 27.10 21.78
C ALA A 18 7.69 26.91 22.56
N VAL A 19 7.57 26.97 23.89
CA VAL A 19 8.62 26.53 24.80
C VAL A 19 8.27 25.13 25.31
N VAL A 20 9.22 24.24 25.21
CA VAL A 20 9.14 22.91 25.84
C VAL A 20 9.62 23.03 27.28
N ASN A 21 8.79 22.64 28.21
CA ASN A 21 9.11 22.65 29.62
C ASN A 21 9.02 21.24 30.19
N TYR A 22 9.65 21.11 31.32
CA TYR A 22 9.72 19.88 32.09
C TYR A 22 8.95 20.08 33.40
N TYR A 23 8.00 19.26 33.69
CA TYR A 23 7.25 19.28 34.94
C TYR A 23 7.20 17.87 35.55
N GLN A 24 7.55 17.81 36.83
CA GLN A 24 7.37 16.59 37.62
C GLN A 24 6.47 16.89 38.81
N ALA A 25 5.28 16.29 38.81
CA ALA A 25 4.40 16.39 39.95
C ALA A 25 5.04 15.70 41.18
N LYS A 26 4.80 16.24 42.37
CA LYS A 26 5.29 15.63 43.61
C LYS A 26 4.74 14.22 43.75
N GLY A 27 5.63 13.23 43.76
CA GLY A 27 5.28 11.81 43.84
C GLY A 27 5.06 11.10 42.51
N ALA A 28 5.21 11.78 41.37
CA ALA A 28 5.22 11.13 40.08
C ALA A 28 6.56 10.42 39.83
N GLU A 29 6.49 9.23 39.27
CA GLU A 29 7.67 8.41 38.96
C GLU A 29 8.47 8.99 37.78
N TYR A 30 7.77 9.58 36.83
CA TYR A 30 8.35 10.16 35.63
C TYR A 30 7.90 11.60 35.42
N PRO A 31 8.76 12.43 34.80
CA PRO A 31 8.40 13.79 34.44
C PRO A 31 7.49 13.82 33.20
N GLU A 32 6.69 14.84 33.13
CA GLU A 32 5.89 15.16 31.92
C GLU A 32 6.56 16.27 31.13
N LEU A 33 6.69 16.08 29.83
CA LEU A 33 7.05 17.15 28.92
C LEU A 33 5.80 17.97 28.60
N GLN A 34 5.87 19.26 28.86
CA GLN A 34 4.79 20.19 28.60
C GLN A 34 5.22 21.18 27.53
N VAL A 35 4.32 21.48 26.61
CA VAL A 35 4.53 22.45 25.55
C VAL A 35 3.69 23.68 25.86
N TYR A 36 4.36 24.82 26.05
CA TYR A 36 3.70 26.11 26.24
C TYR A 36 3.73 26.86 24.94
N PRO A 37 2.61 26.97 24.19
CA PRO A 37 2.57 27.75 22.97
C PRO A 37 2.79 29.23 23.28
N ILE A 38 3.60 29.88 22.47
CA ILE A 38 3.86 31.32 22.52
C ILE A 38 3.06 32.01 21.42
N GLU A 39 2.99 31.39 20.26
CA GLU A 39 2.34 31.94 19.09
C GLU A 39 1.82 30.83 18.17
N PHE A 40 0.63 30.98 17.65
CA PHE A 40 0.09 30.16 16.55
C PHE A 40 0.36 30.89 15.22
N VAL A 41 1.27 30.37 14.42
CA VAL A 41 1.72 31.01 13.19
C VAL A 41 0.99 30.40 12.01
N GLY A 42 -0.07 31.05 11.56
CA GLY A 42 -0.83 30.66 10.40
C GLY A 42 -1.46 29.27 10.51
N GLN A 43 -2.67 29.13 10.06
CA GLN A 43 -3.27 27.82 9.89
C GLN A 43 -2.53 27.08 8.81
N VAL A 44 -2.08 25.86 9.10
CA VAL A 44 -1.57 24.97 8.06
C VAL A 44 -2.76 24.63 7.17
N THR A 45 -2.78 25.17 5.97
CA THR A 45 -3.71 24.67 4.95
C THR A 45 -3.30 23.21 4.71
N PRO A 46 -4.17 22.23 4.95
CA PRO A 46 -3.85 20.87 4.59
C PRO A 46 -3.35 20.87 3.15
N PRO A 47 -2.27 20.14 2.83
CA PRO A 47 -1.83 20.02 1.45
C PRO A 47 -3.03 19.67 0.59
N ALA A 48 -3.18 20.33 -0.54
CA ALA A 48 -4.25 20.02 -1.48
C ALA A 48 -4.27 18.50 -1.68
N GLU A 49 -5.47 17.88 -1.62
CA GLU A 49 -5.60 16.44 -1.79
C GLU A 49 -4.90 16.04 -3.10
N ALA A 50 -3.82 15.30 -2.97
CA ALA A 50 -3.07 14.86 -4.14
C ALA A 50 -3.96 13.90 -4.94
N THR A 51 -4.15 14.22 -6.21
CA THR A 51 -5.05 13.47 -7.08
C THR A 51 -4.25 12.88 -8.23
N ALA A 52 -4.36 11.57 -8.43
CA ALA A 52 -3.75 10.84 -9.54
C ALA A 52 -4.82 10.20 -10.42
N ALA A 53 -4.66 10.28 -11.73
CA ALA A 53 -5.57 9.65 -12.70
C ALA A 53 -5.07 8.28 -13.15
N SER A 54 -3.80 7.95 -12.93
CA SER A 54 -3.18 6.66 -13.28
C SER A 54 -2.32 6.12 -12.16
N LEU A 55 -2.07 4.80 -12.16
CA LEU A 55 -1.20 4.15 -11.17
C LEU A 55 0.25 4.63 -11.29
N ALA A 56 0.74 4.87 -12.51
CA ALA A 56 2.09 5.40 -12.69
C ALA A 56 2.24 6.79 -12.04
N GLU A 57 1.26 7.68 -12.23
CA GLU A 57 1.23 9.00 -11.59
C GLU A 57 1.18 8.89 -10.06
N ALA A 58 0.31 8.02 -9.53
CA ALA A 58 0.21 7.80 -8.09
C ALA A 58 1.52 7.26 -7.48
N LEU A 59 2.19 6.33 -8.18
CA LEU A 59 3.48 5.78 -7.76
C LEU A 59 4.59 6.84 -7.78
N GLU A 60 4.62 7.69 -8.81
CA GLU A 60 5.58 8.80 -8.92
C GLU A 60 5.38 9.83 -7.80
N MET A 61 4.14 10.27 -7.55
CA MET A 61 3.81 11.17 -6.45
C MET A 61 4.26 10.61 -5.09
N GLY A 62 3.99 9.32 -4.86
CA GLY A 62 4.40 8.66 -3.63
C GLY A 62 5.91 8.56 -3.49
N ALA A 63 6.63 8.21 -4.55
CA ALA A 63 8.07 8.09 -4.56
C ALA A 63 8.79 9.43 -4.33
N ASN A 64 8.22 10.52 -4.82
CA ASN A 64 8.74 11.89 -4.62
C ASN A 64 8.50 12.42 -3.21
N GLY A 65 7.70 11.73 -2.38
CA GLY A 65 7.40 12.15 -1.02
C GLY A 65 6.50 13.39 -0.93
N GLU A 66 5.81 13.72 -2.01
CA GLU A 66 5.02 14.95 -2.14
C GLU A 66 3.70 14.88 -1.37
N THR A 67 3.30 13.69 -0.89
CA THR A 67 1.96 13.50 -0.37
C THR A 67 1.86 12.48 0.76
N GLY A 68 1.00 12.76 1.74
CA GLY A 68 0.57 11.75 2.71
C GLY A 68 -0.50 10.83 2.11
N GLU A 69 -1.59 11.39 1.61
CA GLU A 69 -2.74 10.68 1.05
C GLU A 69 -2.92 11.03 -0.42
N ILE A 70 -3.12 10.00 -1.24
CA ILE A 70 -3.38 10.13 -2.68
C ILE A 70 -4.81 9.67 -2.96
N LYS A 71 -5.57 10.52 -3.63
CA LYS A 71 -6.86 10.17 -4.22
C LYS A 71 -6.66 9.72 -5.65
N PHE A 72 -6.80 8.45 -5.86
CA PHE A 72 -6.82 7.89 -7.20
C PHE A 72 -8.23 8.07 -7.80
N THR A 73 -8.32 8.54 -9.03
CA THR A 73 -9.61 8.83 -9.69
C THR A 73 -9.89 7.98 -10.93
N GLY A 74 -8.90 7.23 -11.41
CA GLY A 74 -9.02 6.36 -12.55
C GLY A 74 -9.69 5.01 -12.22
N ASP A 75 -9.64 4.12 -13.18
CA ASP A 75 -10.06 2.74 -13.05
C ASP A 75 -8.83 1.83 -12.86
N VAL A 76 -8.94 0.88 -11.95
CA VAL A 76 -7.96 -0.22 -11.83
C VAL A 76 -8.67 -1.56 -11.94
N ILE A 77 -7.99 -2.54 -12.51
CA ILE A 77 -8.49 -3.90 -12.64
C ILE A 77 -7.83 -4.76 -11.58
N VAL A 78 -8.64 -5.45 -10.77
CA VAL A 78 -8.15 -6.45 -9.81
C VAL A 78 -7.67 -7.67 -10.59
N VAL A 79 -6.43 -8.06 -10.37
CA VAL A 79 -5.85 -9.26 -11.00
C VAL A 79 -5.78 -10.44 -10.05
N TYR A 80 -5.60 -10.16 -8.76
CA TYR A 80 -5.60 -11.19 -7.72
C TYR A 80 -5.93 -10.56 -6.37
N LYS A 81 -6.69 -11.28 -5.54
CA LYS A 81 -6.97 -10.91 -4.15
C LYS A 81 -6.75 -12.09 -3.23
N ASN A 82 -5.94 -11.91 -2.22
CA ASN A 82 -5.74 -12.87 -1.15
C ASN A 82 -5.68 -12.16 0.20
N ASN A 83 -6.68 -12.42 1.05
CA ASN A 83 -6.79 -11.79 2.36
C ASN A 83 -6.71 -10.24 2.25
N ARG A 84 -5.66 -9.61 2.79
CA ARG A 84 -5.41 -8.18 2.80
C ARG A 84 -4.72 -7.66 1.54
N ASN A 85 -4.20 -8.54 0.70
CA ASN A 85 -3.47 -8.19 -0.50
C ASN A 85 -4.40 -8.15 -1.71
N ILE A 86 -4.43 -7.03 -2.41
CA ILE A 86 -5.15 -6.85 -3.66
C ILE A 86 -4.16 -6.35 -4.69
N TYR A 87 -3.86 -7.20 -5.66
CA TYR A 87 -3.01 -6.84 -6.79
C TYR A 87 -3.87 -6.25 -7.87
N VAL A 88 -3.51 -5.06 -8.30
CA VAL A 88 -4.25 -4.29 -9.30
C VAL A 88 -3.36 -3.79 -10.40
N LYS A 89 -3.96 -3.50 -11.54
CA LYS A 89 -3.32 -2.83 -12.67
C LYS A 89 -4.24 -1.81 -13.31
N ASP A 90 -3.64 -0.86 -14.01
CA ASP A 90 -4.25 -0.11 -15.10
C ASP A 90 -3.40 -0.28 -16.38
N ASP A 91 -3.57 0.61 -17.36
CA ASP A 91 -2.78 0.57 -18.60
C ASP A 91 -1.35 1.11 -18.40
N THR A 92 -1.05 1.71 -17.26
CA THR A 92 0.22 2.39 -16.98
C THR A 92 1.12 1.63 -16.02
N ALA A 93 0.56 0.92 -15.03
CA ALA A 93 1.34 0.25 -14.00
C ALA A 93 0.59 -0.92 -13.32
N TRP A 94 1.33 -1.65 -12.52
CA TRP A 94 0.85 -2.69 -11.61
C TRP A 94 1.27 -2.35 -10.18
N THR A 95 0.41 -2.64 -9.20
CA THR A 95 0.75 -2.36 -7.81
C THR A 95 -0.01 -3.27 -6.83
N LEU A 96 0.38 -3.20 -5.57
CA LEU A 96 -0.29 -3.83 -4.46
C LEU A 96 -1.07 -2.79 -3.65
N LEU A 97 -2.35 -3.05 -3.43
CA LEU A 97 -3.13 -2.42 -2.38
C LEU A 97 -3.10 -3.34 -1.15
N TYR A 98 -2.39 -2.93 -0.12
CA TYR A 98 -2.27 -3.67 1.13
C TYR A 98 -3.23 -3.12 2.18
N ASN A 99 -4.34 -3.83 2.46
CA ASN A 99 -5.34 -3.42 3.43
C ASN A 99 -4.86 -3.57 4.87
N LYS A 100 -3.88 -2.75 5.24
CA LYS A 100 -3.32 -2.70 6.61
C LYS A 100 -4.34 -2.20 7.62
N ASN A 101 -5.19 -1.27 7.21
CA ASN A 101 -6.12 -0.55 8.08
C ASN A 101 -7.47 -1.26 8.24
N ASP A 102 -7.64 -2.44 7.63
CA ASP A 102 -8.88 -3.21 7.63
C ASP A 102 -10.10 -2.39 7.17
N VAL A 103 -9.91 -1.51 6.17
CA VAL A 103 -11.02 -0.79 5.53
C VAL A 103 -11.98 -1.79 4.87
N GLU A 104 -13.24 -1.44 4.78
CA GLU A 104 -14.24 -2.32 4.17
C GLU A 104 -13.96 -2.50 2.67
N MET A 105 -13.91 -3.74 2.25
CA MET A 105 -13.64 -4.12 0.86
C MET A 105 -14.57 -5.23 0.40
N PRO A 106 -15.20 -5.07 -0.76
CA PRO A 106 -15.93 -6.16 -1.40
C PRO A 106 -15.08 -7.40 -1.67
N ALA A 107 -15.73 -8.52 -1.90
CA ALA A 107 -15.08 -9.76 -2.30
C ALA A 107 -14.68 -9.72 -3.79
N TYR A 108 -13.65 -8.93 -4.11
CA TYR A 108 -13.15 -8.81 -5.47
C TYR A 108 -12.55 -10.10 -6.03
N LYS A 109 -12.65 -10.25 -7.33
CA LYS A 109 -12.07 -11.35 -8.12
C LYS A 109 -11.33 -10.80 -9.34
N ASN A 110 -10.59 -11.64 -10.05
CA ASN A 110 -9.91 -11.26 -11.29
C ASN A 110 -10.89 -10.63 -12.28
N GLY A 111 -10.50 -9.48 -12.81
CA GLY A 111 -11.25 -8.70 -13.77
C GLY A 111 -12.18 -7.65 -13.16
N ASP A 112 -12.42 -7.68 -11.86
CA ASP A 112 -13.24 -6.64 -11.23
C ASP A 112 -12.57 -5.27 -11.36
N VAL A 113 -13.34 -4.28 -11.81
CA VAL A 113 -12.89 -2.92 -12.01
C VAL A 113 -13.29 -2.09 -10.81
N ILE A 114 -12.32 -1.43 -10.19
CA ILE A 114 -12.50 -0.48 -9.09
C ILE A 114 -12.29 0.92 -9.65
N THR A 115 -13.28 1.79 -9.51
CA THR A 115 -13.18 3.21 -9.89
C THR A 115 -12.87 4.05 -8.67
N GLY A 116 -11.68 4.61 -8.65
CA GLY A 116 -11.22 5.49 -7.59
C GLY A 116 -10.97 4.79 -6.25
N PHE A 117 -9.99 5.28 -5.52
CA PHE A 117 -9.73 4.90 -4.13
C PHE A 117 -8.86 5.97 -3.46
N LYS A 118 -8.77 5.91 -2.12
CA LYS A 118 -7.85 6.74 -1.35
C LYS A 118 -6.84 5.85 -0.63
N ALA A 119 -5.57 6.20 -0.73
CA ALA A 119 -4.51 5.42 -0.13
C ALA A 119 -3.27 6.25 0.20
N ILE A 120 -2.46 5.75 1.11
CA ILE A 120 -1.13 6.28 1.41
C ILE A 120 -0.10 5.41 0.69
N TYR A 121 0.85 6.04 0.01
CA TYR A 121 2.01 5.35 -0.53
C TYR A 121 2.92 4.84 0.59
N ALA A 122 3.41 3.64 0.47
CA ALA A 122 4.34 3.05 1.42
C ALA A 122 5.34 2.14 0.71
N LEU A 123 6.50 1.96 1.33
CA LEU A 123 7.48 0.97 0.93
C LEU A 123 7.42 -0.23 1.88
N ASN A 124 7.46 -1.43 1.33
CA ASN A 124 7.69 -2.68 2.05
C ASN A 124 8.91 -3.36 1.45
N ASP A 125 10.00 -3.47 2.20
CA ASP A 125 11.30 -3.96 1.72
C ASP A 125 11.75 -3.27 0.42
N ASN A 126 11.62 -1.94 0.35
CA ASN A 126 11.87 -1.08 -0.82
C ASN A 126 10.91 -1.28 -2.01
N HIS A 127 9.87 -2.08 -1.88
CA HIS A 127 8.87 -2.26 -2.92
C HIS A 127 7.64 -1.37 -2.68
N PRO A 128 7.21 -0.61 -3.70
CA PRO A 128 6.09 0.31 -3.57
C PRO A 128 4.76 -0.43 -3.43
N GLN A 129 3.94 0.07 -2.52
CA GLN A 129 2.56 -0.38 -2.31
C GLN A 129 1.69 0.78 -1.86
N PHE A 130 0.38 0.62 -1.93
CA PHE A 130 -0.57 1.56 -1.37
C PHE A 130 -1.31 0.95 -0.18
N ILE A 131 -1.49 1.75 0.87
CA ILE A 131 -2.28 1.39 2.06
C ILE A 131 -3.60 2.15 1.98
N PRO A 132 -4.72 1.48 1.70
CA PRO A 132 -6.04 2.11 1.66
C PRO A 132 -6.39 2.79 2.98
N VAL A 133 -7.06 3.96 2.89
CA VAL A 133 -7.50 4.76 4.04
C VAL A 133 -9.00 5.02 4.06
N ALA A 134 -9.72 4.56 3.04
CA ALA A 134 -11.17 4.64 2.95
C ALA A 134 -11.74 3.34 2.39
N ASP A 135 -13.01 3.09 2.69
CA ASP A 135 -13.74 1.92 2.19
C ASP A 135 -13.84 1.93 0.66
N PHE A 136 -13.84 0.74 0.10
CA PHE A 136 -13.91 0.55 -1.33
C PHE A 136 -15.36 0.34 -1.81
N ALA A 137 -15.66 0.93 -2.95
CA ALA A 137 -16.93 0.68 -3.64
C ALA A 137 -16.98 -0.73 -4.25
N ALA A 138 -18.19 -1.20 -4.54
CA ALA A 138 -18.37 -2.40 -5.34
C ALA A 138 -17.76 -2.22 -6.74
N ALA A 139 -17.37 -3.35 -7.35
CA ALA A 139 -16.86 -3.33 -8.73
C ALA A 139 -17.88 -2.70 -9.70
N THR A 140 -17.41 -1.84 -10.57
CA THR A 140 -18.23 -1.13 -11.58
C THR A 140 -18.37 -1.91 -12.87
N ALA A 141 -17.43 -2.81 -13.15
CA ALA A 141 -17.37 -3.64 -14.34
C ALA A 141 -16.53 -4.91 -14.06
N ASN A 142 -16.46 -5.81 -15.04
CA ASN A 142 -15.57 -6.96 -15.01
C ASN A 142 -14.86 -7.10 -16.38
N ALA A 143 -13.52 -7.06 -16.34
CA ALA A 143 -12.64 -7.22 -17.49
C ALA A 143 -11.51 -8.21 -17.14
N PRO A 144 -11.73 -9.52 -17.24
CA PRO A 144 -10.74 -10.52 -16.83
C PRO A 144 -9.39 -10.31 -17.50
N VAL A 145 -8.33 -10.38 -16.71
CA VAL A 145 -6.95 -10.18 -17.15
C VAL A 145 -6.26 -11.54 -17.25
N ALA A 146 -5.67 -11.79 -18.42
CA ALA A 146 -4.79 -12.92 -18.59
C ALA A 146 -3.41 -12.66 -17.97
N PRO A 147 -2.71 -13.69 -17.46
CA PRO A 147 -1.36 -13.52 -16.96
C PRO A 147 -0.40 -13.14 -18.11
N VAL A 148 0.62 -12.36 -17.76
CA VAL A 148 1.74 -12.07 -18.66
C VAL A 148 2.69 -13.28 -18.66
N SER A 149 2.99 -13.83 -19.83
CA SER A 149 3.94 -14.94 -19.93
C SER A 149 5.37 -14.42 -19.74
N ILE A 150 6.10 -15.04 -18.82
CA ILE A 150 7.50 -14.75 -18.55
C ILE A 150 8.33 -16.05 -18.51
N THR A 151 9.66 -15.93 -18.56
CA THR A 151 10.58 -17.03 -18.27
C THR A 151 11.05 -16.97 -16.82
N THR A 152 11.81 -17.97 -16.35
CA THR A 152 12.43 -17.95 -15.01
C THR A 152 13.33 -16.74 -14.81
N ALA A 153 14.03 -16.25 -15.85
CA ALA A 153 14.81 -15.03 -15.80
C ALA A 153 13.94 -13.76 -15.60
N GLY A 154 12.67 -13.81 -16.00
CA GLY A 154 11.73 -12.72 -15.79
C GLY A 154 11.13 -12.66 -14.38
N VAL A 155 11.50 -13.60 -13.49
CA VAL A 155 11.18 -13.51 -12.05
C VAL A 155 12.15 -12.51 -11.40
N ALA A 156 11.93 -11.24 -11.70
CA ALA A 156 12.82 -10.13 -11.37
C ALA A 156 12.00 -8.85 -11.11
N GLU A 157 12.68 -7.80 -10.68
CA GLU A 157 12.07 -6.56 -10.19
C GLU A 157 11.13 -5.89 -11.21
N GLU A 158 11.45 -5.93 -12.49
CA GLU A 158 10.63 -5.36 -13.56
C GLU A 158 9.23 -6.01 -13.69
N ASN A 159 9.03 -7.20 -13.12
CA ASN A 159 7.76 -7.91 -13.09
C ASN A 159 7.12 -7.94 -11.68
N TYR A 160 7.61 -7.11 -10.78
CA TYR A 160 7.06 -7.02 -9.44
C TYR A 160 5.57 -6.63 -9.45
N HIS A 161 4.78 -7.27 -8.63
CA HIS A 161 3.31 -7.15 -8.55
C HIS A 161 2.52 -7.58 -9.79
N LYS A 162 3.17 -8.00 -10.87
CA LYS A 162 2.43 -8.45 -12.06
C LYS A 162 1.82 -9.85 -11.86
N TYR A 163 0.68 -10.03 -12.49
CA TYR A 163 0.07 -11.35 -12.63
C TYR A 163 0.73 -12.05 -13.82
N VAL A 164 1.50 -13.10 -13.54
CA VAL A 164 2.35 -13.76 -14.53
C VAL A 164 2.04 -15.24 -14.66
N SER A 165 2.36 -15.80 -15.84
CA SER A 165 2.44 -17.24 -16.07
C SER A 165 3.88 -17.62 -16.42
N LEU A 166 4.28 -18.80 -16.00
CA LEU A 166 5.60 -19.38 -16.20
C LEU A 166 5.43 -20.80 -16.70
N GLU A 167 6.05 -21.12 -17.84
CA GLU A 167 6.17 -22.48 -18.35
C GLU A 167 7.58 -22.98 -18.04
N ALA A 168 7.69 -23.97 -17.15
CA ALA A 168 8.96 -24.46 -16.66
C ALA A 168 8.81 -25.85 -16.01
N ASP A 169 9.89 -26.60 -15.92
CA ASP A 169 9.95 -27.80 -15.10
C ASP A 169 9.89 -27.44 -13.63
N PHE A 170 8.86 -27.94 -12.92
CA PHE A 170 8.67 -27.64 -11.51
C PHE A 170 9.05 -28.82 -10.62
N LYS A 171 9.82 -28.51 -9.57
CA LYS A 171 10.18 -29.45 -8.51
C LYS A 171 9.80 -28.88 -7.16
N ALA A 172 8.89 -29.53 -6.43
CA ALA A 172 8.62 -29.18 -5.04
C ALA A 172 9.82 -29.55 -4.15
N ASN A 173 10.24 -28.62 -3.29
CA ASN A 173 11.28 -28.83 -2.30
C ASN A 173 10.67 -29.16 -0.92
N ASP A 174 9.55 -28.56 -0.61
CA ASP A 174 8.67 -28.83 0.54
C ASP A 174 7.21 -28.46 0.19
N ASP A 175 6.32 -28.41 1.17
CA ASP A 175 4.90 -28.09 0.97
C ASP A 175 4.64 -26.63 0.57
N LYS A 176 5.65 -25.75 0.66
CA LYS A 176 5.53 -24.31 0.38
C LYS A 176 6.53 -23.77 -0.61
N LYS A 177 7.64 -24.48 -0.83
CA LYS A 177 8.70 -24.03 -1.71
C LYS A 177 8.94 -25.03 -2.83
N GLY A 178 9.18 -24.50 -4.00
CA GLY A 178 9.58 -25.28 -5.15
C GLY A 178 10.55 -24.51 -6.03
N THR A 179 11.09 -25.19 -6.98
CA THR A 179 12.02 -24.67 -7.98
C THR A 179 11.41 -24.85 -9.35
N ALA A 180 11.30 -23.77 -10.11
CA ALA A 180 10.93 -23.78 -11.53
C ALA A 180 12.20 -23.60 -12.35
N THR A 181 12.39 -24.43 -13.38
CA THR A 181 13.56 -24.39 -14.26
C THR A 181 13.12 -24.40 -15.72
N ASP A 182 13.65 -23.48 -16.52
CA ASP A 182 13.50 -23.45 -17.97
C ASP A 182 14.85 -23.15 -18.65
N ASN A 183 14.83 -22.90 -19.96
CA ASN A 183 16.07 -22.59 -20.70
C ASN A 183 16.70 -21.24 -20.32
N ALA A 184 15.97 -20.36 -19.63
CA ALA A 184 16.46 -19.06 -19.19
C ALA A 184 17.06 -19.07 -17.78
N GLY A 185 16.86 -20.15 -17.01
CA GLY A 185 17.43 -20.28 -15.68
C GLY A 185 16.55 -21.03 -14.68
N THR A 186 16.63 -20.58 -13.43
CA THR A 186 15.92 -21.19 -12.31
C THR A 186 15.33 -20.10 -11.40
N ALA A 187 14.08 -20.29 -11.01
CA ALA A 187 13.38 -19.41 -10.06
C ALA A 187 12.85 -20.19 -8.86
N THR A 188 12.84 -19.57 -7.69
CA THR A 188 12.17 -20.12 -6.51
C THR A 188 10.71 -19.73 -6.52
N ILE A 189 9.83 -20.71 -6.40
CA ILE A 189 8.38 -20.52 -6.27
C ILE A 189 8.01 -20.75 -4.81
N TYR A 190 7.21 -19.85 -4.26
CA TYR A 190 6.77 -19.91 -2.87
C TYR A 190 5.25 -19.83 -2.78
N ALA A 191 4.63 -20.85 -2.18
CA ALA A 191 3.21 -20.84 -1.84
C ALA A 191 3.01 -20.04 -0.55
N GLN A 192 2.66 -18.76 -0.70
CA GLN A 192 2.55 -17.83 0.42
C GLN A 192 1.36 -18.15 1.33
N TRP A 193 1.47 -17.85 2.63
CA TRP A 193 0.46 -17.95 3.67
C TRP A 193 0.05 -19.41 3.95
N ASN A 194 -1.26 -19.67 3.99
CA ASN A 194 -1.81 -21.00 4.24
C ASN A 194 -1.98 -21.84 2.96
N ASN A 195 -1.50 -21.32 1.82
CA ASN A 195 -1.47 -22.10 0.59
C ASN A 195 -0.34 -23.12 0.66
N THR A 196 -0.64 -24.31 0.24
CA THR A 196 0.32 -25.36 -0.08
C THR A 196 0.28 -25.57 -1.58
N TYR A 197 1.30 -26.19 -2.16
CA TYR A 197 1.20 -26.73 -3.51
C TYR A 197 0.12 -27.79 -3.50
N SER A 198 -1.14 -27.34 -3.67
CA SER A 198 -2.27 -28.24 -3.75
C SER A 198 -2.34 -28.90 -5.13
N ASP A 199 -3.11 -29.96 -5.19
CA ASP A 199 -3.24 -30.90 -6.32
C ASP A 199 -3.16 -30.38 -7.77
N PRO A 200 -3.55 -29.16 -8.14
CA PRO A 200 -3.38 -28.69 -9.52
C PRO A 200 -1.92 -28.52 -9.94
N ILE A 201 -1.00 -28.17 -9.01
CA ILE A 201 0.42 -27.98 -9.31
C ILE A 201 1.15 -29.33 -9.34
N VAL A 202 0.75 -30.25 -8.47
CA VAL A 202 1.28 -31.60 -8.43
C VAL A 202 0.79 -32.45 -9.61
N ALA A 203 -0.41 -32.16 -10.13
CA ALA A 203 -0.96 -32.83 -11.31
C ALA A 203 -0.32 -32.41 -12.65
N LEU A 204 0.48 -31.34 -12.67
CA LEU A 204 1.23 -30.85 -13.82
C LEU A 204 2.72 -31.27 -13.80
N ALA A 205 3.15 -31.96 -12.75
CA ALA A 205 4.53 -32.43 -12.56
C ALA A 205 4.76 -33.84 -13.10
#